data_e5dd43f0e0b791add84ae921c743adbb
#
_entry.id   e5dd43f0e0b791add84ae921c743adbb
#
_cell.length_a   1.000
_cell.length_b   1.000
_cell.length_c   1.000
_cell.angle_alpha   90.00
_cell.angle_beta   90.00
_cell.angle_gamma   90.00
#
_symmetry.space_group_name_H-M   'P 1'
#
loop_
_entity.id
_entity.type
_entity.pdbx_description
1 polymer ?
#
loop_
_entity_poly.entity_id
_entity_poly.type
_entity_poly.pdbx_seq_one_letter_code
_entity_poly.pdbx_strand_id
1 'polypeptide(L)' 'EGTNFKVLRIIMVDGVSANEYKKITYNWGGIFYKKNDLDITEGSFKKEAKE' A
#
# COMPACT_ATOMS: atom_id res chain seq x y z
N GLU A 1 13.42 2.47 16.34
CA GLU A 1 13.78 1.51 16.97
C GLU A 1 12.64 0.67 17.40
N GLY A 2 12.73 -0.56 17.42
CA GLY A 2 11.63 -1.40 17.76
C GLY A 2 10.58 -1.57 16.70
N THR A 3 10.72 -0.89 15.59
CA THR A 3 9.75 -1.03 14.51
C THR A 3 10.13 -2.22 13.65
N ASN A 4 9.16 -3.15 13.49
CA ASN A 4 9.40 -4.35 12.71
C ASN A 4 8.88 -4.25 11.30
N PHE A 5 8.38 -3.10 10.92
CA PHE A 5 7.81 -2.93 9.59
C PHE A 5 7.80 -1.46 9.22
N LYS A 6 7.67 -1.21 7.92
CA LYS A 6 7.54 0.14 7.40
C LYS A 6 6.25 0.21 6.59
N VAL A 7 5.58 1.34 6.66
CA VAL A 7 4.34 1.55 5.92
C VAL A 7 4.53 2.73 4.97
N LEU A 8 4.31 2.47 3.70
CA LEU A 8 4.29 3.51 2.68
C LEU A 8 2.83 3.76 2.34
N ARG A 9 2.42 5.02 2.45
CA ARG A 9 1.03 5.37 2.24
C ARG A 9 0.94 6.30 1.03
N ILE A 10 0.05 5.96 0.12
CA ILE A 10 -0.14 6.72 -1.12
C ILE A 10 -1.61 7.07 -1.25
N ILE A 11 -1.90 8.33 -1.48
CA ILE A 11 -3.27 8.78 -1.70
C ILE A 11 -3.39 9.15 -3.17
N MET A 12 -4.27 8.45 -3.87
CA MET A 12 -4.54 8.71 -5.28
C MET A 12 -5.88 9.39 -5.39
N VAL A 13 -5.89 10.58 -5.96
CA VAL A 13 -7.13 11.34 -6.15
C VAL A 13 -7.49 11.30 -7.61
N ASP A 14 -8.74 10.92 -7.89
CA ASP A 14 -9.22 10.82 -9.26
C ASP A 14 -10.61 11.44 -9.32
N GLY A 15 -10.66 12.70 -9.75
CA GLY A 15 -11.91 13.42 -9.78
C GLY A 15 -12.44 13.65 -8.38
N VAL A 16 -13.61 13.07 -8.08
CA VAL A 16 -14.23 13.20 -6.77
C VAL A 16 -13.89 12.01 -5.87
N SER A 17 -13.10 11.07 -6.37
CA SER A 17 -12.76 9.87 -5.62
C SER A 17 -11.33 9.94 -5.12
N ALA A 18 -11.11 9.39 -3.94
CA ALA A 18 -9.78 9.30 -3.38
C ALA A 18 -9.58 7.89 -2.86
N ASN A 19 -8.45 7.27 -3.22
CA ASN A 19 -8.14 5.92 -2.79
C ASN A 19 -6.84 5.95 -2.02
N GLU A 20 -6.81 5.25 -0.89
CA GLU A 20 -5.61 5.16 -0.08
C GLU A 20 -4.97 3.80 -0.28
N TYR A 21 -3.72 3.80 -0.68
CA TYR A 21 -2.97 2.58 -0.88
C TYR A 21 -1.87 2.50 0.16
N LYS A 22 -1.62 1.33 0.68
CA LYS A 22 -0.57 1.12 1.67
C LYS A 22 0.31 -0.04 1.25
N LYS A 23 1.61 0.15 1.40
CA LYS A 23 2.59 -0.90 1.16
C LYS A 23 3.29 -1.15 2.47
N ILE A 24 3.09 -2.31 3.04
CA ILE A 24 3.65 -2.65 4.34
C ILE A 24 4.79 -3.62 4.13
N THR A 25 5.99 -3.21 4.51
CA THR A 25 7.18 -4.04 4.34
C THR A 25 7.67 -4.45 5.73
N TYR A 26 7.74 -5.76 5.95
CA TYR A 26 8.21 -6.28 7.22
C TYR A 26 9.70 -6.56 7.15
N ASN A 27 10.37 -6.54 8.31
CA ASN A 27 11.81 -6.71 8.35
C ASN A 27 12.26 -8.11 7.96
N TRP A 28 11.34 -9.09 7.98
CA TRP A 28 11.68 -10.45 7.58
C TRP A 28 11.46 -10.68 6.09
N GLY A 29 11.16 -9.62 5.35
CA GLY A 29 11.05 -9.72 3.90
C GLY A 29 9.63 -9.81 3.38
N GLY A 30 8.64 -9.85 4.25
CA GLY A 30 7.25 -9.91 3.82
C GLY A 30 6.77 -8.54 3.35
N ILE A 31 5.99 -8.54 2.27
CA ILE A 31 5.43 -7.31 1.74
C ILE A 31 3.95 -7.52 1.52
N PHE A 32 3.15 -6.59 2.03
CA PHE A 32 1.71 -6.67 1.89
C PHE A 32 1.19 -5.36 1.34
N TYR A 33 0.12 -5.45 0.57
CA TYR A 33 -0.49 -4.29 -0.05
C TYR A 33 -1.93 -4.19 0.36
N LYS A 34 -2.40 -2.97 0.59
CA LYS A 34 -3.79 -2.72 0.96
C LYS A 34 -4.32 -1.52 0.20
N LYS A 35 -5.60 -1.57 -0.08
CA LYS A 35 -6.30 -0.47 -0.72
C LYS A 35 -7.56 -0.20 0.08
N ASN A 36 -7.65 1.00 0.68
CA ASN A 36 -8.80 1.37 1.52
C ASN A 36 -9.07 0.31 2.57
N ASP A 37 -7.97 -0.22 3.20
CA ASP A 37 -8.04 -1.23 4.25
C ASP A 37 -8.47 -2.60 3.77
N LEU A 38 -8.42 -2.82 2.45
CA LEU A 38 -8.70 -4.14 1.88
C LEU A 38 -7.41 -4.72 1.34
N ASP A 39 -7.21 -6.01 1.53
CA ASP A 39 -6.02 -6.67 1.02
C ASP A 39 -6.08 -6.75 -0.49
N ILE A 40 -4.97 -6.39 -1.13
CA ILE A 40 -4.86 -6.48 -2.59
C ILE A 40 -3.54 -7.15 -2.92
N THR A 41 -3.38 -7.55 -4.18
CA THR A 41 -2.17 -8.18 -4.63
C THR A 41 -1.15 -7.13 -5.06
N GLU A 42 0.10 -7.57 -5.17
CA GLU A 42 1.16 -6.68 -5.63
C GLU A 42 0.85 -6.18 -7.04
N GLY A 43 0.34 -7.04 -7.89
CA GLY A 43 0.01 -6.64 -9.25
C GLY A 43 -1.02 -5.54 -9.27
N SER A 44 -2.06 -5.68 -8.45
CA SER A 44 -3.08 -4.66 -8.39
C SER A 44 -2.51 -3.34 -7.85
N PHE A 45 -1.67 -3.43 -6.83
CA PHE A 45 -1.08 -2.23 -6.25
C PHE A 45 -0.26 -1.47 -7.29
N LYS A 46 0.62 -2.17 -7.99
CA LYS A 46 1.48 -1.52 -8.96
C LYS A 46 0.71 -0.99 -10.15
N LYS A 47 -0.35 -1.69 -10.52
CA LYS A 47 -1.16 -1.28 -11.66
C LYS A 47 -1.95 -0.02 -11.33
N GLU A 48 -2.47 0.08 -10.12
CA GLU A 48 -3.35 1.18 -9.76
C GLU A 48 -2.63 2.33 -9.09
N ALA A 49 -1.73 2.04 -8.19
CA ALA A 49 -1.03 3.09 -7.45
C ALA A 49 0.16 3.66 -8.22
N LYS A 50 0.74 2.88 -9.11
CA LYS A 50 1.85 3.33 -9.95
C LYS A 50 2.99 3.90 -9.13
N GLU A 51 3.39 3.15 -8.20
CA GLU A 51 4.49 3.55 -7.33
C GLU A 51 5.78 3.84 -8.08
#